data_05020d6b89a5032045c2825477231194
#
_entry.id   05020d6b89a5032045c2825477231194
#
_cell.length_a   1.000
_cell.length_b   1.000
_cell.length_c   1.000
_cell.angle_alpha   90.00
_cell.angle_beta   90.00
_cell.angle_gamma   90.00
#
_symmetry.space_group_name_H-M   'P 1'
#
loop_
_entity.id
_entity.type
_entity.pdbx_description
1 polymer ?
#
loop_
_entity_poly.entity_id
_entity_poly.type
_entity_poly.pdbx_seq_one_letter_code
_entity_poly.pdbx_strand_id
1 'polypeptide(L)'
;MASTAQRIGINSELDPVISLTLGAGAATPIEMASAYSSFATNGILAPTYLIEKIEDDDGNILYRHIVSPRTSIPDPGAAAAVRKTLEVAAQYGTGTRAVLDDRQIAGKTGTHQGFREAWFIGFIPQYTSSIWVGFAEEQLPLTDVEIKGEIIKNVSGGRVPAPMWKEFMSEVVKDLPIENWPSDPSDIDKYYEIPTIEIPQLVGLNILDAEEIAFSSYILPTINLVDSEEAPGLVLTQDIENGEELPEGTEVILEVSGNKFSAAIPSIAPCTLTPEEGESLIRDFMRDNNVILFLKEEFEENELENCNGKIIGTNVPQGSVMTTGDTLVFVISRFTDNS
;
A
#
# COMPACT_ATOMS: atom_id res chain seq x y z
N MET A 1 5.05 8.30 -9.83
CA MET A 1 3.81 8.39 -9.00
C MET A 1 3.31 9.81 -8.84
N ALA A 2 4.04 10.79 -8.29
CA ALA A 2 3.59 12.19 -8.16
C ALA A 2 3.07 12.77 -9.50
N SER A 3 3.79 12.57 -10.62
CA SER A 3 3.34 12.99 -11.95
C SER A 3 2.02 12.35 -12.41
N THR A 4 1.73 11.12 -11.99
CA THR A 4 0.44 10.46 -12.27
C THR A 4 -0.67 11.09 -11.44
N ALA A 5 -0.44 11.35 -10.15
CA ALA A 5 -1.38 12.03 -9.28
C ALA A 5 -1.73 13.44 -9.82
N GLN A 6 -0.73 14.22 -10.25
CA GLN A 6 -0.94 15.52 -10.89
C GLN A 6 -1.76 15.39 -12.18
N ARG A 7 -1.47 14.40 -13.00
CA ARG A 7 -2.19 14.17 -14.27
C ARG A 7 -3.66 13.87 -14.05
N ILE A 8 -4.02 13.12 -12.99
CA ILE A 8 -5.42 12.83 -12.62
C ILE A 8 -6.10 13.93 -11.80
N GLY A 9 -5.42 15.05 -11.51
CA GLY A 9 -6.06 16.24 -10.93
C GLY A 9 -5.65 16.62 -9.51
N ILE A 10 -4.65 15.97 -8.92
CA ILE A 10 -4.06 16.42 -7.65
C ILE A 10 -3.07 17.54 -7.97
N ASN A 11 -3.37 18.77 -7.54
CA ASN A 11 -2.53 19.95 -7.78
C ASN A 11 -1.70 20.34 -6.55
N SER A 12 -2.07 19.80 -5.38
CA SER A 12 -1.27 19.93 -4.15
C SER A 12 0.14 19.41 -4.38
N GLU A 13 1.11 20.05 -3.75
CA GLU A 13 2.52 19.65 -3.84
C GLU A 13 2.71 18.27 -3.19
N LEU A 14 3.30 17.35 -3.94
CA LEU A 14 3.53 15.98 -3.51
C LEU A 14 5.03 15.69 -3.56
N ASP A 15 5.60 15.39 -2.41
CA ASP A 15 6.98 14.93 -2.32
C ASP A 15 7.13 13.55 -2.98
N PRO A 16 8.13 13.37 -3.87
CA PRO A 16 8.33 12.10 -4.59
C PRO A 16 9.06 11.06 -3.71
N VAL A 17 8.49 10.75 -2.55
CA VAL A 17 9.00 9.73 -1.61
C VAL A 17 8.28 8.39 -1.82
N ILE A 18 8.92 7.27 -1.43
CA ILE A 18 8.35 5.92 -1.57
C ILE A 18 7.02 5.80 -0.83
N SER A 19 6.91 6.36 0.36
CA SER A 19 5.69 6.38 1.19
C SER A 19 4.50 7.11 0.54
N LEU A 20 4.71 7.90 -0.54
CA LEU A 20 3.62 8.48 -1.31
C LEU A 20 2.66 7.40 -1.88
N THR A 21 3.16 6.19 -2.16
CA THR A 21 2.33 5.04 -2.57
C THR A 21 1.30 4.63 -1.52
N LEU A 22 1.63 4.88 -0.26
CA LEU A 22 0.77 4.57 0.89
C LEU A 22 -0.06 5.77 1.36
N GLY A 23 0.05 6.91 0.67
CA GLY A 23 -0.74 8.09 0.94
C GLY A 23 -0.09 9.12 1.88
N ALA A 24 1.25 9.19 1.92
CA ALA A 24 1.97 10.17 2.75
C ALA A 24 1.87 11.63 2.24
N GLY A 25 1.23 11.88 1.09
CA GLY A 25 1.02 13.23 0.55
C GLY A 25 -0.29 13.85 1.02
N ALA A 26 -0.30 15.18 1.21
CA ALA A 26 -1.51 15.94 1.49
C ALA A 26 -2.26 16.30 0.20
N ALA A 27 -3.59 16.17 0.21
CA ALA A 27 -4.46 16.61 -0.87
C ALA A 27 -5.79 17.13 -0.31
N THR A 28 -6.45 18.02 -1.04
CA THR A 28 -7.76 18.51 -0.62
C THR A 28 -8.89 17.53 -0.99
N PRO A 29 -10.03 17.53 -0.27
CA PRO A 29 -11.16 16.69 -0.61
C PRO A 29 -11.67 16.87 -2.04
N ILE A 30 -11.64 18.10 -2.57
CA ILE A 30 -12.07 18.37 -3.95
C ILE A 30 -11.11 17.77 -4.98
N GLU A 31 -9.80 17.80 -4.72
CA GLU A 31 -8.81 17.16 -5.59
C GLU A 31 -8.98 15.64 -5.59
N MET A 32 -9.22 15.05 -4.42
CA MET A 32 -9.46 13.61 -4.32
C MET A 32 -10.74 13.20 -5.06
N ALA A 33 -11.84 13.95 -4.91
CA ALA A 33 -13.05 13.69 -5.68
C ALA A 33 -12.81 13.85 -7.19
N SER A 34 -12.10 14.89 -7.61
CA SER A 34 -11.72 15.11 -9.00
C SER A 34 -10.87 13.97 -9.56
N ALA A 35 -9.84 13.55 -8.85
CA ALA A 35 -8.95 12.47 -9.27
C ALA A 35 -9.70 11.14 -9.46
N TYR A 36 -10.54 10.77 -8.49
CA TYR A 36 -11.33 9.53 -8.56
C TYR A 36 -12.39 9.56 -9.64
N SER A 37 -12.90 10.73 -10.06
CA SER A 37 -13.83 10.84 -11.20
C SER A 37 -13.22 10.32 -12.50
N SER A 38 -11.90 10.35 -12.64
CA SER A 38 -11.20 9.79 -13.80
C SER A 38 -11.40 8.28 -13.94
N PHE A 39 -11.57 7.55 -12.85
CA PHE A 39 -11.84 6.11 -12.89
C PHE A 39 -13.30 5.82 -13.28
N ALA A 40 -14.25 6.68 -12.89
CA ALA A 40 -15.65 6.56 -13.28
C ALA A 40 -15.84 6.71 -14.79
N THR A 41 -14.94 7.41 -15.47
CA THR A 41 -15.04 7.83 -16.87
C THR A 41 -14.01 7.16 -17.79
N ASN A 42 -13.43 6.03 -17.37
CA ASN A 42 -12.37 5.32 -18.11
C ASN A 42 -11.19 6.24 -18.50
N GLY A 43 -10.77 7.11 -17.59
CA GLY A 43 -9.55 7.93 -17.75
C GLY A 43 -9.76 9.35 -18.25
N ILE A 44 -11.00 9.82 -18.35
CA ILE A 44 -11.31 11.21 -18.74
C ILE A 44 -11.50 12.07 -17.48
N LEU A 45 -10.82 13.19 -17.40
CA LEU A 45 -10.94 14.19 -16.34
C LEU A 45 -11.57 15.46 -16.87
N ALA A 46 -12.65 15.91 -16.24
CA ALA A 46 -13.16 17.27 -16.41
C ALA A 46 -12.62 18.15 -15.27
N PRO A 47 -12.01 19.31 -15.56
CA PRO A 47 -11.58 20.24 -14.52
C PRO A 47 -12.75 20.69 -13.64
N THR A 48 -12.51 20.79 -12.34
CA THR A 48 -13.50 21.29 -11.39
C THR A 48 -13.75 22.80 -11.57
N TYR A 49 -14.97 23.24 -11.42
CA TYR A 49 -15.37 24.65 -11.44
C TYR A 49 -16.50 24.90 -10.45
N LEU A 50 -16.65 26.15 -9.99
CA LEU A 50 -17.67 26.55 -9.01
C LEU A 50 -18.83 27.33 -9.66
N ILE A 51 -18.55 28.05 -10.73
CA ILE A 51 -19.54 28.91 -11.38
C ILE A 51 -19.84 28.34 -12.77
N GLU A 52 -21.01 27.79 -12.93
CA GLU A 52 -21.48 27.27 -14.22
C GLU A 52 -21.93 28.40 -15.15
N LYS A 53 -22.71 29.36 -14.60
CA LYS A 53 -23.33 30.43 -15.36
C LYS A 53 -23.52 31.68 -14.52
N ILE A 54 -23.39 32.86 -15.13
CA ILE A 54 -23.78 34.16 -14.58
C ILE A 54 -24.77 34.76 -15.53
N GLU A 55 -25.92 35.20 -15.02
CA GLU A 55 -26.97 35.88 -15.77
C GLU A 55 -27.26 37.27 -15.15
N ASP A 56 -27.66 38.22 -15.97
CA ASP A 56 -28.19 39.48 -15.47
C ASP A 56 -29.69 39.37 -15.10
N ASP A 57 -30.29 40.46 -14.60
CA ASP A 57 -31.68 40.49 -14.17
C ASP A 57 -32.70 40.30 -15.36
N ASP A 58 -32.24 40.52 -16.58
CA ASP A 58 -33.00 40.33 -17.80
C ASP A 58 -32.88 38.91 -18.41
N GLY A 59 -32.08 38.05 -17.76
CA GLY A 59 -31.80 36.66 -18.16
C GLY A 59 -30.77 36.52 -19.27
N ASN A 60 -30.00 37.57 -19.59
CA ASN A 60 -28.88 37.46 -20.50
C ASN A 60 -27.68 36.77 -19.83
N ILE A 61 -27.09 35.83 -20.57
CA ILE A 61 -25.92 35.09 -20.08
C ILE A 61 -24.68 35.98 -20.21
N LEU A 62 -24.15 36.42 -19.06
CA LEU A 62 -22.89 37.18 -18.97
C LEU A 62 -21.65 36.29 -18.98
N TYR A 63 -21.79 35.10 -18.43
CA TYR A 63 -20.72 34.07 -18.40
C TYR A 63 -21.35 32.68 -18.44
N ARG A 64 -20.73 31.77 -19.17
CA ARG A 64 -20.99 30.33 -19.13
C ARG A 64 -19.69 29.58 -19.13
N HIS A 65 -19.49 28.71 -18.15
CA HIS A 65 -18.32 27.83 -18.12
C HIS A 65 -18.39 26.83 -19.29
N ILE A 66 -17.26 26.67 -19.98
CA ILE A 66 -17.11 25.68 -21.04
C ILE A 66 -16.28 24.52 -20.46
N VAL A 67 -16.93 23.40 -20.25
CA VAL A 67 -16.24 22.20 -19.78
C VAL A 67 -15.29 21.68 -20.86
N SER A 68 -14.03 21.49 -20.52
CA SER A 68 -12.99 20.99 -21.43
C SER A 68 -12.38 19.71 -20.85
N PRO A 69 -13.02 18.54 -21.05
CA PRO A 69 -12.49 17.27 -20.58
C PRO A 69 -11.14 16.94 -21.27
N ARG A 70 -10.27 16.26 -20.55
CA ARG A 70 -9.00 15.79 -21.09
C ARG A 70 -8.72 14.34 -20.68
N THR A 71 -7.93 13.64 -21.48
CA THR A 71 -7.43 12.33 -21.11
C THR A 71 -6.39 12.49 -19.98
N SER A 72 -6.72 11.95 -18.81
CA SER A 72 -5.86 11.98 -17.62
C SER A 72 -5.16 10.63 -17.42
N ILE A 73 -5.83 9.53 -17.76
CA ILE A 73 -5.26 8.18 -17.80
C ILE A 73 -5.25 7.75 -19.26
N PRO A 74 -4.07 7.63 -19.90
CA PRO A 74 -3.97 7.36 -21.34
C PRO A 74 -4.52 6.00 -21.76
N ASP A 75 -4.49 5.02 -20.85
CA ASP A 75 -5.02 3.68 -21.09
C ASP A 75 -6.39 3.52 -20.39
N PRO A 76 -7.50 3.49 -21.12
CA PRO A 76 -8.85 3.29 -20.55
C PRO A 76 -9.00 1.93 -19.85
N GLY A 77 -8.27 0.89 -20.28
CA GLY A 77 -8.26 -0.42 -19.63
C GLY A 77 -7.68 -0.35 -18.22
N ALA A 78 -6.58 0.39 -18.04
CA ALA A 78 -6.00 0.62 -16.72
C ALA A 78 -6.98 1.35 -15.80
N ALA A 79 -7.68 2.38 -16.30
CA ALA A 79 -8.68 3.11 -15.51
C ALA A 79 -9.86 2.20 -15.11
N ALA A 80 -10.36 1.38 -16.04
CA ALA A 80 -11.44 0.44 -15.78
C ALA A 80 -11.02 -0.67 -14.81
N ALA A 81 -9.78 -1.18 -14.90
CA ALA A 81 -9.25 -2.18 -13.98
C ALA A 81 -9.17 -1.65 -12.54
N VAL A 82 -8.67 -0.40 -12.36
CA VAL A 82 -8.68 0.28 -11.06
C VAL A 82 -10.11 0.45 -10.55
N ARG A 83 -11.06 0.88 -11.38
CA ARG A 83 -12.47 0.99 -10.99
C ARG A 83 -13.00 -0.35 -10.46
N LYS A 84 -12.81 -1.47 -11.17
CA LYS A 84 -13.25 -2.80 -10.72
C LYS A 84 -12.62 -3.20 -9.38
N THR A 85 -11.34 -2.92 -9.20
CA THR A 85 -10.67 -3.14 -7.90
C THR A 85 -11.33 -2.32 -6.80
N LEU A 86 -11.71 -1.06 -7.07
CA LEU A 86 -12.40 -0.19 -6.13
C LEU A 86 -13.85 -0.63 -5.88
N GLU A 87 -14.53 -1.25 -6.85
CA GLU A 87 -15.82 -1.91 -6.65
C GLU A 87 -15.71 -3.07 -5.64
N VAL A 88 -14.71 -3.93 -5.82
CA VAL A 88 -14.42 -5.04 -4.87
C VAL A 88 -14.08 -4.49 -3.47
N ALA A 89 -13.25 -3.44 -3.38
CA ALA A 89 -12.90 -2.81 -2.11
C ALA A 89 -14.12 -2.21 -1.39
N ALA A 90 -15.10 -1.69 -2.13
CA ALA A 90 -16.35 -1.18 -1.59
C ALA A 90 -17.29 -2.31 -1.16
N GLN A 91 -17.42 -3.40 -1.94
CA GLN A 91 -18.37 -4.47 -1.69
C GLN A 91 -17.90 -5.50 -0.66
N TYR A 92 -16.61 -5.83 -0.64
CA TYR A 92 -16.06 -6.94 0.14
C TYR A 92 -14.89 -6.53 1.05
N GLY A 93 -14.38 -5.30 0.88
CA GLY A 93 -13.24 -4.77 1.63
C GLY A 93 -13.66 -3.83 2.75
N THR A 94 -12.80 -2.86 3.03
CA THR A 94 -12.99 -1.87 4.11
C THR A 94 -14.08 -0.83 3.84
N GLY A 95 -14.62 -0.78 2.61
CA GLY A 95 -15.65 0.17 2.17
C GLY A 95 -17.10 -0.31 2.29
N THR A 96 -17.37 -1.50 2.83
CA THR A 96 -18.70 -2.14 2.82
C THR A 96 -19.83 -1.30 3.41
N ARG A 97 -19.51 -0.40 4.33
CA ARG A 97 -20.50 0.50 4.94
C ARG A 97 -20.94 1.66 4.03
N ALA A 98 -20.29 1.84 2.87
CA ALA A 98 -20.67 2.83 1.87
C ALA A 98 -21.62 2.28 0.81
N VAL A 99 -21.87 0.96 0.75
CA VAL A 99 -22.68 0.31 -0.27
C VAL A 99 -24.10 0.90 -0.29
N LEU A 100 -24.52 1.37 -1.47
CA LEU A 100 -25.89 1.81 -1.73
C LEU A 100 -26.78 0.60 -2.06
N ASP A 101 -28.07 0.70 -1.74
CA ASP A 101 -28.97 -0.46 -1.79
C ASP A 101 -29.40 -0.81 -3.22
N ASP A 102 -29.33 0.16 -4.16
CA ASP A 102 -29.93 0.06 -5.48
C ASP A 102 -28.95 0.15 -6.67
N ARG A 103 -27.70 0.52 -6.42
CA ARG A 103 -26.72 0.78 -7.49
C ARG A 103 -25.30 0.40 -7.16
N GLN A 104 -24.50 0.21 -8.20
CA GLN A 104 -23.09 -0.07 -8.08
C GLN A 104 -22.33 1.14 -7.57
N ILE A 105 -21.36 0.90 -6.70
CA ILE A 105 -20.42 1.91 -6.23
C ILE A 105 -18.98 1.38 -6.35
N ALA A 106 -18.06 2.30 -6.49
CA ALA A 106 -16.63 2.03 -6.31
C ALA A 106 -16.07 3.02 -5.30
N GLY A 107 -15.08 2.62 -4.51
CA GLY A 107 -14.52 3.54 -3.50
C GLY A 107 -13.38 2.96 -2.70
N LYS A 108 -12.70 3.87 -1.99
CA LYS A 108 -11.54 3.55 -1.16
C LYS A 108 -11.59 4.28 0.16
N THR A 109 -11.29 3.54 1.23
CA THR A 109 -11.04 4.10 2.55
C THR A 109 -9.59 4.57 2.67
N GLY A 110 -9.36 5.65 3.41
CA GLY A 110 -8.07 6.06 3.93
C GLY A 110 -8.11 6.12 5.46
N THR A 111 -7.04 5.70 6.12
CA THR A 111 -6.89 5.81 7.56
C THR A 111 -5.44 6.10 7.85
N HIS A 112 -5.19 7.24 8.50
CA HIS A 112 -3.84 7.61 8.90
C HIS A 112 -3.36 6.71 10.06
N GLN A 113 -2.07 6.36 10.08
CA GLN A 113 -1.45 5.72 11.25
C GLN A 113 -1.59 6.65 12.46
N GLY A 114 -2.04 6.12 13.60
CA GLY A 114 -2.37 6.93 14.79
C GLY A 114 -3.74 7.63 14.72
N PHE A 115 -4.59 7.28 13.74
CA PHE A 115 -6.00 7.72 13.65
C PHE A 115 -6.20 9.25 13.63
N ARG A 116 -5.26 10.03 13.08
CA ARG A 116 -5.34 11.50 13.04
C ARG A 116 -6.33 12.02 11.99
N GLU A 117 -6.55 11.24 10.95
CA GLU A 117 -7.53 11.53 9.90
C GLU A 117 -8.08 10.24 9.29
N ALA A 118 -9.27 10.34 8.74
CA ALA A 118 -9.95 9.25 8.08
C ALA A 118 -10.66 9.73 6.81
N TRP A 119 -10.60 8.93 5.75
CA TRP A 119 -11.12 9.24 4.43
C TRP A 119 -12.04 8.16 3.92
N PHE A 120 -13.01 8.56 3.11
CA PHE A 120 -13.66 7.71 2.14
C PHE A 120 -13.90 8.51 0.87
N ILE A 121 -13.37 8.03 -0.24
CA ILE A 121 -13.65 8.57 -1.56
C ILE A 121 -14.46 7.50 -2.29
N GLY A 122 -15.68 7.82 -2.69
CA GLY A 122 -16.58 6.92 -3.39
C GLY A 122 -17.21 7.58 -4.59
N PHE A 123 -17.57 6.77 -5.56
CA PHE A 123 -18.19 7.25 -6.78
C PHE A 123 -19.18 6.23 -7.37
N ILE A 124 -20.11 6.76 -8.12
CA ILE A 124 -21.06 6.08 -9.01
C ILE A 124 -20.84 6.63 -10.42
N PRO A 125 -21.48 6.12 -11.46
CA PRO A 125 -21.31 6.67 -12.82
C PRO A 125 -21.53 8.18 -12.95
N GLN A 126 -22.48 8.75 -12.19
CA GLN A 126 -22.87 10.16 -12.28
C GLN A 126 -22.12 11.10 -11.33
N TYR A 127 -21.68 10.61 -10.16
CA TYR A 127 -21.13 11.45 -9.09
C TYR A 127 -19.93 10.82 -8.38
N THR A 128 -19.00 11.68 -8.01
CA THR A 128 -17.90 11.35 -7.12
C THR A 128 -17.95 12.25 -5.88
N SER A 129 -17.81 11.67 -4.71
CA SER A 129 -17.78 12.40 -3.44
C SER A 129 -16.62 11.92 -2.57
N SER A 130 -16.03 12.86 -1.84
CA SER A 130 -14.93 12.62 -0.90
C SER A 130 -15.34 13.11 0.49
N ILE A 131 -15.24 12.24 1.48
CA ILE A 131 -15.48 12.54 2.90
C ILE A 131 -14.15 12.45 3.63
N TRP A 132 -13.80 13.53 4.30
CA TRP A 132 -12.66 13.61 5.19
C TRP A 132 -13.12 13.94 6.62
N VAL A 133 -12.53 13.30 7.59
CA VAL A 133 -12.76 13.55 9.02
C VAL A 133 -11.39 13.70 9.69
N GLY A 134 -11.20 14.84 10.35
CA GLY A 134 -9.95 15.19 11.00
C GLY A 134 -10.07 16.56 11.69
N PHE A 135 -9.01 16.99 12.33
CA PHE A 135 -8.88 18.35 12.85
C PHE A 135 -8.18 19.23 11.82
N ALA A 136 -8.79 20.38 11.50
CA ALA A 136 -8.31 21.25 10.42
C ALA A 136 -6.96 21.92 10.73
N GLU A 137 -6.70 22.20 12.00
CA GLU A 137 -5.54 22.99 12.45
C GLU A 137 -4.52 22.17 13.25
N GLU A 138 -4.91 20.96 13.69
CA GLU A 138 -4.09 20.15 14.59
C GLU A 138 -4.12 18.68 14.14
N GLN A 139 -3.01 17.97 14.34
CA GLN A 139 -2.85 16.56 14.04
C GLN A 139 -3.19 15.66 15.25
N LEU A 140 -4.37 15.88 15.86
CA LEU A 140 -4.80 15.12 17.04
C LEU A 140 -5.40 13.76 16.65
N PRO A 141 -5.16 12.69 17.44
CA PRO A 141 -5.80 11.41 17.25
C PRO A 141 -7.32 11.48 17.39
N LEU A 142 -8.04 10.85 16.47
CA LEU A 142 -9.50 10.68 16.51
C LEU A 142 -9.85 9.42 17.31
N THR A 143 -9.50 9.43 18.60
CA THR A 143 -9.74 8.32 19.53
C THR A 143 -10.81 8.72 20.56
N ASP A 144 -11.65 7.75 20.94
CA ASP A 144 -12.77 7.93 21.87
C ASP A 144 -13.72 9.10 21.50
N VAL A 145 -13.97 9.24 20.18
CA VAL A 145 -14.82 10.30 19.64
C VAL A 145 -16.29 9.91 19.76
N GLU A 146 -17.12 10.79 20.35
CA GLU A 146 -18.57 10.59 20.41
C GLU A 146 -19.23 11.06 19.11
N ILE A 147 -19.90 10.14 18.41
CA ILE A 147 -20.67 10.43 17.20
C ILE A 147 -22.09 9.87 17.36
N LYS A 148 -23.10 10.71 17.29
CA LYS A 148 -24.52 10.35 17.45
C LYS A 148 -24.79 9.55 18.76
N GLY A 149 -24.06 9.84 19.85
CA GLY A 149 -24.21 9.16 21.14
C GLY A 149 -23.44 7.85 21.29
N GLU A 150 -22.67 7.44 20.29
CA GLU A 150 -21.80 6.26 20.33
C GLU A 150 -20.33 6.68 20.43
N ILE A 151 -19.59 6.09 21.36
CA ILE A 151 -18.13 6.33 21.50
C ILE A 151 -17.39 5.43 20.53
N ILE A 152 -16.68 6.04 19.60
CA ILE A 152 -15.84 5.36 18.62
C ILE A 152 -14.39 5.44 19.07
N LYS A 153 -13.83 4.31 19.50
CA LYS A 153 -12.46 4.23 20.02
C LYS A 153 -11.41 4.73 19.04
N ASN A 154 -11.51 4.30 17.78
CA ASN A 154 -10.57 4.65 16.72
C ASN A 154 -11.36 4.95 15.45
N VAL A 155 -11.30 6.18 14.98
CA VAL A 155 -11.96 6.58 13.74
C VAL A 155 -11.13 6.08 12.56
N SER A 156 -11.76 5.29 11.70
CA SER A 156 -11.18 4.80 10.44
C SER A 156 -12.10 5.11 9.27
N GLY A 157 -11.54 5.10 8.05
CA GLY A 157 -12.28 5.41 6.83
C GLY A 157 -13.54 4.56 6.63
N GLY A 158 -13.46 3.27 6.95
CA GLY A 158 -14.62 2.36 6.86
C GLY A 158 -15.62 2.51 8.01
N ARG A 159 -15.22 3.10 9.14
CA ARG A 159 -16.08 3.18 10.33
C ARG A 159 -16.89 4.46 10.42
N VAL A 160 -16.35 5.58 9.95
CA VAL A 160 -17.00 6.90 10.03
C VAL A 160 -17.21 7.52 8.64
N PRO A 161 -16.18 7.83 7.82
CA PRO A 161 -16.41 8.43 6.50
C PRO A 161 -17.26 7.61 5.55
N ALA A 162 -17.10 6.26 5.52
CA ALA A 162 -17.87 5.41 4.62
C ALA A 162 -19.39 5.45 4.88
N PRO A 163 -19.90 5.25 6.11
CA PRO A 163 -21.33 5.43 6.40
C PRO A 163 -21.82 6.87 6.20
N MET A 164 -21.00 7.90 6.48
CA MET A 164 -21.36 9.29 6.16
C MET A 164 -21.54 9.48 4.66
N TRP A 165 -20.66 8.90 3.85
CA TRP A 165 -20.77 8.91 2.40
C TRP A 165 -22.06 8.22 1.92
N LYS A 166 -22.41 7.07 2.50
CA LYS A 166 -23.66 6.37 2.19
C LYS A 166 -24.88 7.25 2.49
N GLU A 167 -24.91 7.84 3.69
CA GLU A 167 -26.03 8.70 4.11
C GLU A 167 -26.19 9.90 3.15
N PHE A 168 -25.08 10.59 2.84
CA PHE A 168 -25.06 11.71 1.91
C PHE A 168 -25.48 11.30 0.51
N MET A 169 -24.87 10.28 -0.06
CA MET A 169 -25.14 9.86 -1.43
C MET A 169 -26.53 9.28 -1.61
N SER A 170 -27.09 8.60 -0.61
CA SER A 170 -28.47 8.12 -0.65
C SER A 170 -29.48 9.24 -0.89
N GLU A 171 -29.26 10.43 -0.30
CA GLU A 171 -30.10 11.60 -0.56
C GLU A 171 -29.83 12.23 -1.94
N VAL A 172 -28.56 12.31 -2.33
CA VAL A 172 -28.17 12.89 -3.64
C VAL A 172 -28.77 12.10 -4.80
N VAL A 173 -28.85 10.78 -4.69
CA VAL A 173 -29.23 9.91 -5.82
C VAL A 173 -30.68 9.43 -5.81
N LYS A 174 -31.47 9.76 -4.79
CA LYS A 174 -32.80 9.16 -4.59
C LYS A 174 -33.78 9.37 -5.77
N ASP A 175 -33.65 10.52 -6.44
CA ASP A 175 -34.51 10.88 -7.58
C ASP A 175 -33.79 10.74 -8.93
N LEU A 176 -32.56 10.16 -8.93
CA LEU A 176 -31.77 9.98 -10.15
C LEU A 176 -31.95 8.59 -10.76
N PRO A 177 -31.94 8.48 -12.09
CA PRO A 177 -31.91 7.17 -12.73
C PRO A 177 -30.66 6.39 -12.36
N ILE A 178 -30.80 5.07 -12.35
CA ILE A 178 -29.64 4.19 -12.20
C ILE A 178 -28.89 4.15 -13.53
N GLU A 179 -27.61 4.50 -13.50
CA GLU A 179 -26.73 4.39 -14.66
C GLU A 179 -25.69 3.28 -14.43
N ASN A 180 -25.22 2.73 -15.53
CA ASN A 180 -24.17 1.73 -15.53
C ASN A 180 -22.82 2.40 -15.80
N TRP A 181 -21.74 1.73 -15.38
CA TRP A 181 -20.39 2.13 -15.77
C TRP A 181 -20.23 2.16 -17.28
N PRO A 182 -19.31 2.98 -17.81
CA PRO A 182 -18.88 2.86 -19.20
C PRO A 182 -18.44 1.42 -19.50
N SER A 183 -18.69 0.96 -20.72
CA SER A 183 -18.27 -0.37 -21.16
C SER A 183 -16.77 -0.56 -20.94
N ASP A 184 -16.40 -1.73 -20.44
CA ASP A 184 -15.00 -2.06 -20.28
C ASP A 184 -14.31 -2.18 -21.64
N PRO A 185 -13.09 -1.68 -21.78
CA PRO A 185 -12.26 -1.93 -22.94
C PRO A 185 -12.04 -3.44 -23.18
N SER A 186 -11.95 -3.85 -24.46
CA SER A 186 -11.85 -5.27 -24.82
C SER A 186 -10.57 -5.96 -24.37
N ASP A 187 -9.56 -5.19 -23.99
CA ASP A 187 -8.24 -5.67 -23.53
C ASP A 187 -8.06 -5.55 -22.01
N ILE A 188 -9.15 -5.38 -21.27
CA ILE A 188 -9.10 -5.18 -19.81
C ILE A 188 -8.50 -6.38 -19.08
N ASP A 189 -8.66 -7.59 -19.62
CA ASP A 189 -8.21 -8.83 -18.98
C ASP A 189 -6.69 -8.86 -18.77
N LYS A 190 -5.92 -8.15 -19.60
CA LYS A 190 -4.46 -8.01 -19.43
C LYS A 190 -4.02 -7.45 -18.07
N TYR A 191 -4.92 -6.73 -17.35
CA TYR A 191 -4.64 -6.18 -16.03
C TYR A 191 -4.96 -7.14 -14.88
N TYR A 192 -5.56 -8.30 -15.19
CA TYR A 192 -5.87 -9.36 -14.22
C TYR A 192 -5.03 -10.61 -14.43
N GLU A 193 -4.31 -10.68 -15.55
CA GLU A 193 -3.35 -11.73 -15.78
C GLU A 193 -2.14 -11.51 -14.89
N ILE A 194 -1.84 -12.48 -14.04
CA ILE A 194 -0.59 -12.49 -13.30
C ILE A 194 0.50 -12.90 -14.29
N PRO A 195 1.53 -12.06 -14.52
CA PRO A 195 2.63 -12.43 -15.41
C PRO A 195 3.20 -13.78 -15.03
N THR A 196 3.60 -14.57 -16.02
CA THR A 196 4.39 -15.78 -15.79
C THR A 196 5.87 -15.47 -15.84
N ILE A 197 6.62 -16.20 -15.02
CA ILE A 197 8.06 -16.12 -14.89
C ILE A 197 8.66 -17.51 -15.08
N GLU A 198 9.86 -17.59 -15.57
CA GLU A 198 10.64 -18.82 -15.64
C GLU A 198 11.34 -19.07 -14.30
N ILE A 199 11.15 -20.25 -13.71
CA ILE A 199 11.78 -20.61 -12.44
C ILE A 199 13.29 -20.76 -12.64
N PRO A 200 14.12 -20.00 -11.89
CA PRO A 200 15.57 -20.05 -12.04
C PRO A 200 16.19 -21.31 -11.40
N GLN A 201 17.40 -21.64 -11.83
CA GLN A 201 18.20 -22.66 -11.18
C GLN A 201 18.76 -22.12 -9.86
N LEU A 202 18.25 -22.63 -8.73
CA LEU A 202 18.68 -22.25 -7.38
C LEU A 202 19.51 -23.35 -6.70
N VAL A 203 19.34 -24.61 -7.10
CA VAL A 203 20.10 -25.74 -6.58
C VAL A 203 21.61 -25.58 -6.88
N GLY A 204 22.42 -25.81 -5.85
CA GLY A 204 23.87 -25.66 -5.93
C GLY A 204 24.40 -24.27 -5.60
N LEU A 205 23.53 -23.30 -5.37
CA LEU A 205 23.88 -21.95 -4.92
C LEU A 205 23.96 -21.87 -3.40
N ASN A 206 24.70 -20.89 -2.90
CA ASN A 206 24.55 -20.47 -1.50
C ASN A 206 23.16 -19.84 -1.32
N ILE A 207 22.55 -20.05 -0.15
CA ILE A 207 21.18 -19.59 0.11
C ILE A 207 21.02 -18.07 -0.06
N LEU A 208 22.02 -17.26 0.30
CA LEU A 208 21.96 -15.81 0.15
C LEU A 208 21.90 -15.40 -1.34
N ASP A 209 22.70 -16.08 -2.18
CA ASP A 209 22.70 -15.85 -3.62
C ASP A 209 21.39 -16.38 -4.26
N ALA A 210 20.90 -17.52 -3.75
CA ALA A 210 19.62 -18.09 -4.19
C ALA A 210 18.42 -17.20 -3.86
N GLU A 211 18.37 -16.61 -2.66
CA GLU A 211 17.35 -15.64 -2.26
C GLU A 211 17.39 -14.39 -3.16
N GLU A 212 18.58 -13.83 -3.43
CA GLU A 212 18.74 -12.65 -4.29
C GLU A 212 18.22 -12.93 -5.70
N ILE A 213 18.55 -14.11 -6.27
CA ILE A 213 18.04 -14.52 -7.59
C ILE A 213 16.54 -14.76 -7.54
N ALA A 214 16.02 -15.46 -6.53
CA ALA A 214 14.59 -15.72 -6.39
C ALA A 214 13.79 -14.41 -6.32
N PHE A 215 14.15 -13.47 -5.45
CA PHE A 215 13.46 -12.18 -5.35
C PHE A 215 13.58 -11.32 -6.61
N SER A 216 14.75 -11.33 -7.27
CA SER A 216 14.92 -10.60 -8.55
C SER A 216 14.10 -11.21 -9.68
N SER A 217 13.76 -12.49 -9.55
CA SER A 217 12.87 -13.23 -10.48
C SER A 217 11.41 -13.25 -10.02
N TYR A 218 11.03 -12.44 -9.03
CA TYR A 218 9.67 -12.37 -8.47
C TYR A 218 9.14 -13.70 -7.91
N ILE A 219 10.02 -14.51 -7.30
CA ILE A 219 9.70 -15.76 -6.62
C ILE A 219 9.79 -15.56 -5.11
N LEU A 220 8.97 -16.29 -4.36
CA LEU A 220 8.97 -16.30 -2.90
C LEU A 220 9.66 -17.58 -2.39
N PRO A 221 10.95 -17.53 -2.04
CA PRO A 221 11.65 -18.70 -1.53
C PRO A 221 11.22 -19.01 -0.09
N THR A 222 10.87 -20.27 0.16
CA THR A 222 10.66 -20.81 1.50
C THR A 222 11.79 -21.76 1.84
N ILE A 223 12.55 -21.45 2.91
CA ILE A 223 13.76 -22.18 3.29
C ILE A 223 13.42 -23.28 4.29
N ASN A 224 13.77 -24.52 3.93
CA ASN A 224 13.69 -25.67 4.81
C ASN A 224 15.11 -26.19 5.10
N LEU A 225 15.58 -26.01 6.35
CA LEU A 225 16.91 -26.48 6.74
C LEU A 225 16.88 -27.98 7.02
N VAL A 226 17.74 -28.72 6.35
CA VAL A 226 17.87 -30.19 6.50
C VAL A 226 19.29 -30.58 6.90
N ASP A 227 19.42 -31.66 7.69
CA ASP A 227 20.74 -32.22 8.04
C ASP A 227 21.39 -32.78 6.77
N SER A 228 22.63 -32.36 6.49
CA SER A 228 23.40 -32.77 5.31
C SER A 228 24.92 -32.77 5.61
N GLU A 229 25.66 -33.55 4.86
CA GLU A 229 27.14 -33.56 4.89
C GLU A 229 27.72 -32.44 3.99
N GLU A 230 26.88 -31.78 3.21
CA GLU A 230 27.26 -30.69 2.31
C GLU A 230 27.60 -29.40 3.09
N ALA A 231 28.18 -28.43 2.40
CA ALA A 231 28.53 -27.14 3.00
C ALA A 231 27.26 -26.44 3.51
N PRO A 232 27.29 -25.81 4.70
CA PRO A 232 26.16 -25.09 5.26
C PRO A 232 25.69 -23.99 4.32
N GLY A 233 24.38 -23.85 4.19
CA GLY A 233 23.77 -22.86 3.31
C GLY A 233 23.76 -23.23 1.83
N LEU A 234 24.20 -24.43 1.47
CA LEU A 234 24.06 -24.90 0.11
C LEU A 234 22.60 -25.33 -0.15
N VAL A 235 21.99 -24.82 -1.20
CA VAL A 235 20.67 -25.26 -1.68
C VAL A 235 20.83 -26.65 -2.30
N LEU A 236 20.19 -27.64 -1.69
CA LEU A 236 20.31 -29.06 -2.07
C LEU A 236 19.25 -29.43 -3.11
N THR A 237 18.01 -28.97 -2.88
CA THR A 237 16.88 -29.22 -3.77
C THR A 237 15.98 -28.00 -3.86
N GLN A 238 15.21 -27.91 -4.92
CA GLN A 238 14.05 -27.05 -5.08
C GLN A 238 12.86 -27.90 -5.52
N ASP A 239 11.67 -27.62 -5.01
CA ASP A 239 10.46 -28.43 -5.25
C ASP A 239 9.85 -28.21 -6.65
N ILE A 240 10.21 -27.11 -7.31
CA ILE A 240 9.77 -26.76 -8.66
C ILE A 240 11.00 -26.78 -9.57
N GLU A 241 10.92 -27.44 -10.72
CA GLU A 241 12.04 -27.56 -11.66
C GLU A 241 12.39 -26.19 -12.28
N ASN A 242 13.68 -25.96 -12.52
CA ASN A 242 14.12 -24.78 -13.25
C ASN A 242 13.62 -24.81 -14.70
N GLY A 243 13.28 -23.66 -15.25
CA GLY A 243 12.72 -23.49 -16.60
C GLY A 243 11.20 -23.70 -16.68
N GLU A 244 10.53 -24.08 -15.58
CA GLU A 244 9.07 -24.12 -15.53
C GLU A 244 8.49 -22.70 -15.54
N GLU A 245 7.46 -22.44 -16.36
CA GLU A 245 6.77 -21.15 -16.40
C GLU A 245 5.60 -21.15 -15.42
N LEU A 246 5.67 -20.31 -14.39
CA LEU A 246 4.67 -20.19 -13.32
C LEU A 246 4.35 -18.70 -13.03
N PRO A 247 3.19 -18.42 -12.40
CA PRO A 247 2.83 -17.04 -12.05
C PRO A 247 3.85 -16.35 -11.15
N GLU A 248 4.05 -15.03 -11.33
CA GLU A 248 4.77 -14.18 -10.36
C GLU A 248 4.24 -14.38 -8.93
N GLY A 249 5.12 -14.40 -7.95
CA GLY A 249 4.78 -14.65 -6.55
C GLY A 249 4.63 -16.14 -6.21
N THR A 250 4.97 -17.06 -7.13
CA THR A 250 5.00 -18.49 -6.83
C THR A 250 5.98 -18.76 -5.69
N GLU A 251 5.52 -19.53 -4.71
CA GLU A 251 6.36 -20.02 -3.61
C GLU A 251 7.20 -21.22 -4.11
N VAL A 252 8.51 -21.18 -3.84
CA VAL A 252 9.45 -22.27 -4.13
C VAL A 252 10.11 -22.71 -2.83
N ILE A 253 9.96 -23.99 -2.50
CA ILE A 253 10.54 -24.57 -1.29
C ILE A 253 11.96 -25.06 -1.62
N LEU A 254 12.92 -24.51 -0.87
CA LEU A 254 14.33 -24.84 -0.98
C LEU A 254 14.75 -25.68 0.22
N GLU A 255 15.24 -26.90 -0.01
CA GLU A 255 15.96 -27.63 1.03
C GLU A 255 17.42 -27.17 1.04
N VAL A 256 17.86 -26.71 2.19
CA VAL A 256 19.16 -26.10 2.38
C VAL A 256 19.95 -26.83 3.45
N SER A 257 21.22 -27.08 3.20
CA SER A 257 22.12 -27.73 4.17
C SER A 257 22.20 -26.92 5.45
N GLY A 258 21.72 -27.48 6.57
CA GLY A 258 21.58 -26.87 7.88
C GLY A 258 22.63 -27.28 8.90
N ASN A 259 23.84 -27.63 8.51
CA ASN A 259 24.89 -28.00 9.47
C ASN A 259 25.06 -26.89 10.51
N LYS A 260 25.11 -27.30 11.78
CA LYS A 260 25.14 -26.40 12.96
C LYS A 260 26.45 -25.63 13.10
N PHE A 261 26.61 -24.60 12.29
CA PHE A 261 27.65 -23.61 12.50
C PHE A 261 27.15 -22.52 13.44
N SER A 262 28.05 -22.04 14.27
CA SER A 262 27.78 -20.98 15.26
C SER A 262 28.81 -19.90 15.12
N ALA A 263 28.41 -18.65 15.14
CA ALA A 263 29.34 -17.50 15.13
C ALA A 263 28.81 -16.38 16.04
N ALA A 264 29.71 -15.55 16.53
CA ALA A 264 29.36 -14.38 17.33
C ALA A 264 28.89 -13.25 16.42
N ILE A 265 27.65 -12.80 16.56
CA ILE A 265 27.09 -11.71 15.74
C ILE A 265 27.89 -10.42 15.88
N PRO A 266 28.00 -9.62 14.79
CA PRO A 266 28.65 -8.31 14.84
C PRO A 266 27.90 -7.34 15.76
N SER A 267 28.62 -6.35 16.25
CA SER A 267 28.05 -5.29 17.07
C SER A 267 27.28 -4.29 16.20
N ILE A 268 26.02 -4.06 16.51
CA ILE A 268 25.17 -3.03 15.90
C ILE A 268 24.93 -1.94 16.94
N ALA A 269 25.57 -0.79 16.76
CA ALA A 269 25.38 0.33 17.68
C ALA A 269 23.95 0.91 17.52
N PRO A 270 23.24 1.19 18.64
CA PRO A 270 21.90 1.77 18.58
C PRO A 270 21.84 3.07 17.79
N CYS A 271 20.76 3.28 17.03
CA CYS A 271 20.48 4.49 16.26
C CYS A 271 21.49 4.82 15.13
N THR A 272 22.30 3.87 14.71
CA THR A 272 23.33 4.09 13.67
C THR A 272 22.91 3.57 12.31
N LEU A 273 22.25 2.42 12.24
CA LEU A 273 21.90 1.74 11.00
C LEU A 273 20.37 1.75 10.76
N THR A 274 19.99 1.87 9.50
CA THR A 274 18.61 1.53 9.07
C THR A 274 18.43 0.01 9.08
N PRO A 275 17.19 -0.51 9.01
CA PRO A 275 16.94 -1.94 8.89
C PRO A 275 17.67 -2.57 7.69
N GLU A 276 17.66 -1.91 6.54
CA GLU A 276 18.31 -2.39 5.31
C GLU A 276 19.83 -2.44 5.45
N GLU A 277 20.45 -1.44 6.10
CA GLU A 277 21.89 -1.42 6.37
C GLU A 277 22.27 -2.51 7.38
N GLY A 278 21.41 -2.74 8.40
CA GLY A 278 21.58 -3.82 9.38
C GLY A 278 21.45 -5.20 8.73
N GLU A 279 20.46 -5.39 7.86
CA GLU A 279 20.29 -6.63 7.11
C GLU A 279 21.50 -6.91 6.22
N SER A 280 22.00 -5.92 5.49
CA SER A 280 23.21 -6.07 4.65
C SER A 280 24.41 -6.49 5.48
N LEU A 281 24.64 -5.86 6.64
CA LEU A 281 25.73 -6.21 7.55
C LEU A 281 25.63 -7.67 8.03
N ILE A 282 24.43 -8.13 8.39
CA ILE A 282 24.23 -9.50 8.86
C ILE A 282 24.34 -10.51 7.70
N ARG A 283 23.89 -10.17 6.49
CA ARG A 283 24.04 -11.05 5.30
C ARG A 283 25.52 -11.25 4.94
N ASP A 284 26.34 -10.21 5.00
CA ASP A 284 27.81 -10.33 4.82
C ASP A 284 28.42 -11.20 5.92
N PHE A 285 28.01 -10.96 7.17
CA PHE A 285 28.47 -11.79 8.31
C PHE A 285 28.06 -13.28 8.12
N MET A 286 26.83 -13.57 7.69
CA MET A 286 26.38 -14.94 7.44
C MET A 286 27.22 -15.63 6.35
N ARG A 287 27.52 -14.89 5.27
CA ARG A 287 28.39 -15.39 4.18
C ARG A 287 29.82 -15.69 4.66
N ASP A 288 30.39 -14.78 5.44
CA ASP A 288 31.79 -14.91 5.93
C ASP A 288 31.96 -16.03 6.97
N ASN A 289 30.91 -16.35 7.73
CA ASN A 289 30.95 -17.31 8.82
C ASN A 289 30.19 -18.63 8.53
N ASN A 290 29.64 -18.80 7.34
CA ASN A 290 28.83 -19.96 6.98
C ASN A 290 27.66 -20.23 7.97
N VAL A 291 27.04 -19.19 8.50
CA VAL A 291 25.93 -19.29 9.42
C VAL A 291 24.68 -18.76 8.71
N ILE A 292 23.54 -19.43 8.88
CA ILE A 292 22.25 -18.99 8.33
C ILE A 292 21.38 -18.54 9.50
N LEU A 293 21.00 -17.26 9.51
CA LEU A 293 20.10 -16.68 10.49
C LEU A 293 18.81 -16.21 9.79
N PHE A 294 17.67 -16.44 10.44
CA PHE A 294 16.41 -15.81 10.01
C PHE A 294 16.36 -14.41 10.58
N LEU A 295 16.06 -13.42 9.72
CA LEU A 295 15.95 -12.02 10.12
C LEU A 295 14.48 -11.64 10.31
N LYS A 296 14.20 -10.89 11.37
CA LYS A 296 12.87 -10.37 11.69
C LYS A 296 12.96 -8.96 12.21
N GLU A 297 11.94 -8.17 11.97
CA GLU A 297 11.81 -6.81 12.48
C GLU A 297 10.72 -6.74 13.54
N GLU A 298 11.00 -6.03 14.64
CA GLU A 298 10.03 -5.63 15.65
C GLU A 298 10.17 -4.14 15.92
N PHE A 299 9.05 -3.48 16.24
CA PHE A 299 9.05 -2.04 16.44
C PHE A 299 8.82 -1.72 17.90
N GLU A 300 9.59 -0.76 18.43
CA GLU A 300 9.47 -0.25 19.79
C GLU A 300 9.34 1.28 19.77
N GLU A 301 8.43 1.81 20.59
CA GLU A 301 8.24 3.25 20.75
C GLU A 301 9.45 3.88 21.46
N ASN A 302 9.94 5.00 20.94
CA ASN A 302 11.11 5.70 21.48
C ASN A 302 10.93 7.21 21.36
N GLU A 303 11.38 7.94 22.38
CA GLU A 303 11.33 9.41 22.46
C GLU A 303 12.51 10.10 21.73
N LEU A 304 13.48 9.35 21.21
CA LEU A 304 14.65 9.88 20.51
C LEU A 304 14.37 10.05 19.02
N GLU A 305 14.09 11.26 18.59
CA GLU A 305 13.80 11.60 17.19
C GLU A 305 14.90 11.16 16.21
N ASN A 306 16.16 11.27 16.59
CA ASN A 306 17.32 10.87 15.78
C ASN A 306 17.43 9.36 15.56
N CYS A 307 16.69 8.55 16.31
CA CYS A 307 16.63 7.10 16.18
C CYS A 307 15.43 6.62 15.32
N ASN A 308 14.51 7.50 14.96
CA ASN A 308 13.30 7.11 14.25
C ASN A 308 13.61 6.35 12.95
N GLY A 309 13.01 5.16 12.81
CA GLY A 309 13.26 4.26 11.68
C GLY A 309 14.61 3.55 11.70
N LYS A 310 15.39 3.64 12.79
CA LYS A 310 16.70 2.97 12.92
C LYS A 310 16.65 1.83 13.93
N ILE A 311 17.61 0.91 13.79
CA ILE A 311 17.80 -0.19 14.74
C ILE A 311 18.29 0.38 16.07
N ILE A 312 17.57 0.08 17.16
CA ILE A 312 17.94 0.46 18.54
C ILE A 312 18.42 -0.72 19.36
N GLY A 313 18.26 -1.93 18.87
CA GLY A 313 18.71 -3.15 19.54
C GLY A 313 18.43 -4.40 18.73
N THR A 314 18.81 -5.52 19.32
CA THR A 314 18.50 -6.87 18.83
C THR A 314 17.98 -7.72 19.99
N ASN A 315 17.25 -8.81 19.66
CA ASN A 315 16.70 -9.76 20.65
C ASN A 315 17.79 -10.50 21.47
N VAL A 316 19.04 -10.43 21.02
CA VAL A 316 20.19 -11.01 21.72
C VAL A 316 21.28 -9.95 21.97
N PRO A 317 22.05 -10.04 23.06
CA PRO A 317 23.17 -9.12 23.30
C PRO A 317 24.22 -9.15 22.19
N GLN A 318 24.88 -8.01 21.97
CA GLN A 318 25.99 -7.91 21.02
C GLN A 318 27.06 -8.92 21.31
N GLY A 319 27.64 -9.56 20.29
CA GLY A 319 28.62 -10.60 20.40
C GLY A 319 28.10 -11.95 20.89
N SER A 320 26.78 -12.11 21.02
CA SER A 320 26.16 -13.41 21.28
C SER A 320 26.51 -14.39 20.17
N VAL A 321 26.75 -15.64 20.54
CA VAL A 321 26.94 -16.72 19.58
C VAL A 321 25.56 -17.19 19.13
N MET A 322 25.31 -17.13 17.84
CA MET A 322 24.08 -17.65 17.20
C MET A 322 24.45 -18.83 16.30
N THR A 323 23.50 -19.74 16.17
CA THR A 323 23.66 -20.99 15.42
C THR A 323 22.75 -20.93 14.18
N THR A 324 23.14 -21.60 13.12
CA THR A 324 22.30 -21.78 11.91
C THR A 324 20.89 -22.22 12.29
N GLY A 325 19.90 -21.49 11.81
CA GLY A 325 18.48 -21.67 12.12
C GLY A 325 17.94 -20.76 13.22
N ASP A 326 18.81 -20.04 13.96
CA ASP A 326 18.36 -19.07 14.95
C ASP A 326 17.76 -17.83 14.28
N THR A 327 16.84 -17.16 14.98
CA THR A 327 16.22 -15.91 14.51
C THR A 327 16.86 -14.70 15.20
N LEU A 328 17.44 -13.80 14.40
CA LEU A 328 17.90 -12.49 14.86
C LEU A 328 16.79 -11.47 14.60
N VAL A 329 16.32 -10.80 15.66
CA VAL A 329 15.30 -9.76 15.56
C VAL A 329 15.95 -8.39 15.68
N PHE A 330 15.73 -7.52 14.71
CA PHE A 330 16.05 -6.10 14.81
C PHE A 330 14.92 -5.36 15.52
N VAL A 331 15.23 -4.64 16.59
CA VAL A 331 14.30 -3.73 17.25
C VAL A 331 14.47 -2.36 16.63
N ILE A 332 13.42 -1.87 15.97
CA ILE A 332 13.40 -0.62 15.20
C ILE A 332 12.66 0.43 15.98
N SER A 333 13.25 1.61 16.12
CA SER A 333 12.62 2.74 16.80
C SER A 333 11.46 3.31 16.01
N ARG A 334 10.30 3.50 16.67
CA ARG A 334 9.24 4.41 16.24
C ARG A 334 9.22 5.62 17.16
N PHE A 335 9.48 6.79 16.60
CA PHE A 335 9.38 8.04 17.37
C PHE A 335 7.93 8.29 17.78
N THR A 336 7.71 8.51 19.08
CA THR A 336 6.45 8.99 19.63
C THR A 336 6.73 10.29 20.37
N ASP A 337 6.15 11.38 19.90
CA ASP A 337 6.15 12.65 20.61
C ASP A 337 5.11 12.55 21.74
N ASN A 338 5.60 12.39 22.98
CA ASN A 338 4.77 12.34 24.20
C ASN A 338 4.65 13.74 24.85
N SER A 339 5.04 14.83 24.16
CA SER A 339 4.95 16.20 24.68
C SER A 339 3.64 16.90 24.35
#